data_c39f165675ba0da035244708973c0fa6
#
_entry.id   c39f165675ba0da035244708973c0fa6
#
_cell.length_a   1.000
_cell.length_b   1.000
_cell.length_c   1.000
_cell.angle_alpha   90.00
_cell.angle_beta   90.00
_cell.angle_gamma   90.00
#
_symmetry.space_group_name_H-M   'P 1'
#
loop_
_entity.id
_entity.type
_entity.pdbx_description
1 polymer ?
#
loop_
_entity_poly.entity_id
_entity_poly.type
_entity_poly.pdbx_seq_one_letter_code
_entity_poly.pdbx_strand_id
1 'polypeptide(L)'
;FRTRISGQTTANLNKHWFFSGYYAHGWHSKKNYYKGEVTYSLNKKDYLPREFPKRTLTFTSTYDIMAPSDKFVNTDKDNVFTAFKWTKVDKMMFYNRQQLQFEYEQEWGLKTTFGLKTEENEAAGMMAFYPLSYGKKFEVPNNVDAGDLLHNGKIRTTEISLKFQLAPGRTYINTKQRRLPINLDAPVFSLGHTMGLKNFLGGDYNYNLTEASIYKRFWMNSWGKIDVYLKAGAQWNKVPYPLLITPAANLSYIVEDETFNLINNMEFMNDRYASLDASWDLNGKIFNRIPLLKKLKWREYIGVKCLWGNLTDKNNPLLAKNAGDPVLMAFPEGCYVMDPKKPYVEWIAGIHNIFKIMHVEFVHRCNYSYLPTSKRNGIRFMLRLTF
;
A
#
# COMPACT_ATOMS: atom_id res chain seq x y z
N PHE A 1 -14.52 13.47 8.50
CA PHE A 1 -13.61 14.61 8.73
C PHE A 1 -12.84 14.42 10.02
N ARG A 2 -11.50 14.58 9.99
CA ARG A 2 -10.65 14.58 11.18
C ARG A 2 -9.64 15.72 11.13
N THR A 3 -9.34 16.27 12.29
CA THR A 3 -8.29 17.29 12.47
C THR A 3 -7.03 16.61 12.98
N ARG A 4 -5.87 16.96 12.42
CA ARG A 4 -4.58 16.39 12.80
C ARG A 4 -3.57 17.50 13.08
N ILE A 5 -2.79 17.33 14.14
CA ILE A 5 -1.62 18.12 14.47
C ILE A 5 -0.41 17.18 14.48
N SER A 6 0.66 17.55 13.82
CA SER A 6 1.89 16.74 13.73
C SER A 6 3.13 17.59 13.93
N GLY A 7 4.19 16.96 14.46
CA GLY A 7 5.48 17.60 14.69
C GLY A 7 6.62 16.61 14.56
N GLN A 8 7.82 17.16 14.29
CA GLN A 8 9.07 16.41 14.22
C GLN A 8 10.21 17.28 14.73
N THR A 9 11.12 16.67 15.50
CA THR A 9 12.36 17.33 15.93
C THR A 9 13.43 17.23 14.85
N THR A 10 14.42 18.09 14.92
CA THR A 10 15.59 18.10 14.04
C THR A 10 16.87 17.88 14.85
N ALA A 11 18.00 17.73 14.15
CA ALA A 11 19.33 17.60 14.77
C ALA A 11 19.77 18.81 15.61
N ASN A 12 19.05 19.92 15.52
CA ASN A 12 19.27 21.09 16.39
C ASN A 12 18.96 20.77 17.87
N LEU A 13 17.99 19.88 18.12
CA LEU A 13 17.68 19.41 19.48
C LEU A 13 18.70 18.37 19.94
N ASN A 14 18.92 17.34 19.13
CA ASN A 14 19.91 16.30 19.37
C ASN A 14 20.32 15.62 18.07
N LYS A 15 21.62 15.37 17.88
CA LYS A 15 22.16 14.79 16.64
C LYS A 15 21.91 13.28 16.48
N HIS A 16 21.45 12.59 17.52
CA HIS A 16 21.21 11.15 17.55
C HIS A 16 19.76 10.80 17.81
N TRP A 17 19.05 11.58 18.64
CA TRP A 17 17.68 11.32 19.05
C TRP A 17 16.70 12.22 18.31
N PHE A 18 15.70 11.60 17.69
CA PHE A 18 14.65 12.28 16.96
C PHE A 18 13.29 11.80 17.43
N PHE A 19 12.38 12.73 17.60
CA PHE A 19 11.01 12.47 18.00
C PHE A 19 10.09 13.00 16.91
N SER A 20 9.12 12.20 16.49
CA SER A 20 8.08 12.64 15.59
C SER A 20 6.75 12.02 15.96
N GLY A 21 5.66 12.64 15.53
CA GLY A 21 4.36 12.06 15.78
C GLY A 21 3.22 12.98 15.37
N TYR A 22 2.01 12.44 15.53
CA TYR A 22 0.79 13.20 15.39
C TYR A 22 -0.25 12.79 16.42
N TYR A 23 -1.17 13.71 16.65
CA TYR A 23 -2.44 13.48 17.30
C TYR A 23 -3.54 13.94 16.37
N ALA A 24 -4.63 13.15 16.27
CA ALA A 24 -5.77 13.48 15.43
C ALA A 24 -7.09 13.16 16.15
N HIS A 25 -8.10 14.01 15.94
CA HIS A 25 -9.46 13.81 16.43
C HIS A 25 -10.43 13.61 15.26
N GLY A 26 -11.14 12.50 15.27
CA GLY A 26 -12.19 12.19 14.29
C GLY A 26 -13.53 12.72 14.78
N TRP A 27 -14.04 13.79 14.17
CA TRP A 27 -15.27 14.46 14.57
C TRP A 27 -16.52 13.58 14.43
N HIS A 28 -16.54 12.74 13.41
CA HIS A 28 -17.65 11.81 13.18
C HIS A 28 -17.55 10.57 14.07
N SER A 29 -16.35 9.97 14.14
CA SER A 29 -16.10 8.77 14.94
C SER A 29 -16.01 9.05 16.44
N LYS A 30 -15.86 10.34 16.86
CA LYS A 30 -15.60 10.77 18.25
C LYS A 30 -14.42 10.04 18.89
N LYS A 31 -13.45 9.56 18.06
CA LYS A 31 -12.27 8.84 18.51
C LYS A 31 -11.00 9.64 18.30
N ASN A 32 -10.01 9.36 19.14
CA ASN A 32 -8.68 9.97 19.08
C ASN A 32 -7.71 8.98 18.49
N TYR A 33 -6.83 9.47 17.62
CA TYR A 33 -5.81 8.71 16.91
C TYR A 33 -4.46 9.32 17.20
N TYR A 34 -3.41 8.51 17.29
CA TYR A 34 -2.07 9.00 17.50
C TYR A 34 -1.02 8.14 16.81
N LYS A 35 0.11 8.75 16.55
CA LYS A 35 1.37 8.09 16.23
C LYS A 35 2.47 8.79 17.00
N GLY A 36 3.25 8.04 17.75
CA GLY A 36 4.50 8.48 18.36
C GLY A 36 5.67 7.68 17.79
N GLU A 37 6.75 8.34 17.45
CA GLU A 37 7.93 7.72 16.86
C GLU A 37 9.18 8.29 17.53
N VAL A 38 10.05 7.39 17.99
CA VAL A 38 11.35 7.72 18.55
C VAL A 38 12.41 7.03 17.70
N THR A 39 13.28 7.81 17.09
CA THR A 39 14.38 7.31 16.25
C THR A 39 15.72 7.62 16.89
N TYR A 40 16.51 6.58 17.13
CA TYR A 40 17.91 6.71 17.49
C TYR A 40 18.79 6.46 16.27
N SER A 41 19.63 7.42 15.92
CA SER A 41 20.61 7.27 14.84
C SER A 41 21.99 6.97 15.41
N LEU A 42 22.60 5.86 14.99
CA LEU A 42 23.96 5.51 15.37
C LEU A 42 24.98 6.50 14.80
N ASN A 43 24.65 7.15 13.69
CA ASN A 43 25.47 8.19 13.08
C ASN A 43 24.93 9.58 13.44
N LYS A 44 25.84 10.53 13.72
CA LYS A 44 25.46 11.95 13.87
C LYS A 44 24.77 12.47 12.61
N LYS A 45 23.71 13.24 12.80
CA LYS A 45 22.95 13.88 11.73
C LYS A 45 23.11 15.38 11.76
N ASP A 46 23.00 16.00 10.59
CA ASP A 46 23.04 17.45 10.49
C ASP A 46 21.65 18.09 10.52
N TYR A 47 20.62 17.35 10.09
CA TYR A 47 19.26 17.88 10.08
C TYR A 47 18.17 16.84 10.40
N LEU A 48 18.03 15.75 9.61
CA LEU A 48 16.95 14.76 9.78
C LEU A 48 17.47 13.33 9.95
N PRO A 49 16.72 12.43 10.60
CA PRO A 49 17.14 11.03 10.81
C PRO A 49 17.26 10.25 9.49
N ARG A 50 16.64 10.72 8.40
CA ARG A 50 16.69 10.10 7.06
C ARG A 50 17.94 10.44 6.26
N GLU A 51 18.80 11.31 6.78
CA GLU A 51 20.08 11.66 6.18
C GLU A 51 21.01 10.44 6.09
N PHE A 52 21.80 10.35 5.01
CA PHE A 52 22.81 9.32 4.84
C PHE A 52 24.12 9.72 5.61
N PRO A 53 24.84 8.78 6.20
CA PRO A 53 24.63 7.33 6.26
C PRO A 53 23.47 6.95 7.19
N LYS A 54 22.62 6.00 6.76
CA LYS A 54 21.43 5.59 7.51
C LYS A 54 21.68 4.31 8.30
N ARG A 55 21.81 4.46 9.61
CA ARG A 55 21.85 3.36 10.61
C ARG A 55 20.97 3.79 11.76
N THR A 56 19.71 3.40 11.74
CA THR A 56 18.72 3.93 12.67
C THR A 56 17.92 2.82 13.32
N LEU A 57 17.68 2.96 14.61
CA LEU A 57 16.71 2.17 15.36
C LEU A 57 15.50 3.06 15.65
N THR A 58 14.34 2.64 15.20
CA THR A 58 13.10 3.41 15.34
C THR A 58 12.06 2.59 16.09
N PHE A 59 11.53 3.15 17.17
CA PHE A 59 10.35 2.63 17.84
C PHE A 59 9.14 3.49 17.45
N THR A 60 8.06 2.83 17.07
CA THR A 60 6.80 3.49 16.69
C THR A 60 5.64 2.89 17.46
N SER A 61 4.82 3.74 18.07
CA SER A 61 3.54 3.38 18.67
C SER A 61 2.43 4.11 17.92
N THR A 62 1.42 3.38 17.43
CA THR A 62 0.35 3.97 16.61
C THR A 62 -0.98 3.34 16.96
N TYR A 63 -2.00 4.19 17.19
CA TYR A 63 -3.40 3.80 17.20
C TYR A 63 -4.15 4.60 16.16
N ASP A 64 -4.72 3.92 15.16
CA ASP A 64 -5.40 4.59 14.06
C ASP A 64 -6.41 3.67 13.38
N ILE A 65 -7.11 4.15 12.35
CA ILE A 65 -8.05 3.41 11.52
C ILE A 65 -7.52 3.35 10.08
N MET A 66 -7.68 2.22 9.39
CA MET A 66 -7.30 2.07 7.99
C MET A 66 -8.31 1.20 7.23
N ALA A 67 -8.38 1.40 5.91
CA ALA A 67 -8.91 0.38 5.02
C ALA A 67 -7.82 -0.69 4.77
N PRO A 68 -8.14 -1.99 4.61
CA PRO A 68 -7.14 -3.02 4.35
C PRO A 68 -6.24 -2.76 3.13
N SER A 69 -6.78 -2.12 2.08
CA SER A 69 -6.00 -1.71 0.90
C SER A 69 -4.96 -0.62 1.21
N ASP A 70 -5.16 0.19 2.25
CA ASP A 70 -4.22 1.25 2.63
C ASP A 70 -2.89 0.70 3.17
N LYS A 71 -2.81 -0.60 3.53
CA LYS A 71 -1.56 -1.26 3.93
C LYS A 71 -0.47 -1.17 2.86
N PHE A 72 -0.87 -1.06 1.60
CA PHE A 72 0.00 -1.10 0.44
C PHE A 72 0.23 0.27 -0.21
N VAL A 73 -0.41 1.32 0.33
CA VAL A 73 -0.34 2.69 -0.19
C VAL A 73 0.67 3.48 0.63
N ASN A 74 1.60 4.14 -0.04
CA ASN A 74 2.64 4.95 0.60
C ASN A 74 2.21 6.41 0.88
N THR A 75 1.00 6.79 0.45
CA THR A 75 0.48 8.15 0.61
C THR A 75 -0.12 8.35 1.99
N ASP A 76 0.15 9.51 2.59
CA ASP A 76 -0.48 9.87 3.86
C ASP A 76 -2.00 10.02 3.67
N LYS A 77 -2.77 9.24 4.39
CA LYS A 77 -4.25 9.22 4.31
C LYS A 77 -4.92 10.53 4.71
N ASP A 78 -4.20 11.41 5.41
CA ASP A 78 -4.68 12.75 5.79
C ASP A 78 -4.34 13.82 4.74
N ASN A 79 -3.82 13.41 3.59
CA ASN A 79 -3.69 14.29 2.45
C ASN A 79 -5.08 14.67 1.93
N VAL A 80 -5.37 15.95 1.85
CA VAL A 80 -6.67 16.49 1.37
C VAL A 80 -7.05 15.93 0.01
N PHE A 81 -6.10 15.76 -0.89
CA PHE A 81 -6.36 15.25 -2.23
C PHE A 81 -6.75 13.77 -2.23
N THR A 82 -6.15 12.94 -1.38
CA THR A 82 -6.50 11.51 -1.27
C THR A 82 -7.80 11.29 -0.49
N ALA A 83 -8.33 12.30 0.18
CA ALA A 83 -9.62 12.25 0.84
C ALA A 83 -10.82 12.16 -0.14
N PHE A 84 -10.63 12.63 -1.40
CA PHE A 84 -11.66 12.50 -2.45
C PHE A 84 -11.72 11.06 -2.96
N LYS A 85 -12.61 10.26 -2.37
CA LYS A 85 -12.81 8.84 -2.73
C LYS A 85 -13.80 8.69 -3.87
N TRP A 86 -13.49 7.79 -4.84
CA TRP A 86 -14.39 7.46 -5.95
C TRP A 86 -15.33 6.30 -5.64
N THR A 87 -15.10 5.61 -4.52
CA THR A 87 -15.89 4.48 -4.04
C THR A 87 -16.18 4.61 -2.55
N LYS A 88 -17.22 3.94 -2.08
CA LYS A 88 -17.55 3.85 -0.65
C LYS A 88 -16.48 3.01 0.05
N VAL A 89 -15.97 3.49 1.18
CA VAL A 89 -15.02 2.77 2.03
C VAL A 89 -15.75 2.28 3.26
N ASP A 90 -16.32 1.10 3.18
CA ASP A 90 -17.17 0.47 4.20
C ASP A 90 -16.48 -0.64 4.99
N LYS A 91 -15.34 -1.14 4.48
CA LYS A 91 -14.49 -2.14 5.13
C LYS A 91 -13.29 -1.44 5.73
N MET A 92 -13.23 -1.38 7.05
CA MET A 92 -12.21 -0.66 7.80
C MET A 92 -11.78 -1.48 9.02
N MET A 93 -10.62 -1.16 9.57
CA MET A 93 -10.18 -1.73 10.84
C MET A 93 -9.41 -0.69 11.65
N PHE A 94 -9.61 -0.72 12.95
CA PHE A 94 -8.71 -0.05 13.88
C PHE A 94 -7.47 -0.90 14.05
N TYR A 95 -6.33 -0.26 14.21
CA TYR A 95 -5.09 -0.96 14.53
C TYR A 95 -4.35 -0.25 15.67
N ASN A 96 -3.88 -1.06 16.61
CA ASN A 96 -2.95 -0.66 17.65
C ASN A 96 -1.62 -1.38 17.38
N ARG A 97 -0.61 -0.61 16.97
CA ARG A 97 0.66 -1.14 16.49
C ARG A 97 1.80 -0.62 17.32
N GLN A 98 2.65 -1.56 17.77
CA GLN A 98 3.96 -1.29 18.35
C GLN A 98 5.01 -1.89 17.44
N GLN A 99 5.95 -1.10 16.98
CA GLN A 99 6.95 -1.56 16.02
C GLN A 99 8.34 -1.06 16.42
N LEU A 100 9.31 -1.98 16.46
CA LEU A 100 10.72 -1.69 16.54
C LEU A 100 11.36 -2.02 15.20
N GLN A 101 12.04 -1.07 14.58
CA GLN A 101 12.63 -1.22 13.25
C GLN A 101 14.08 -0.77 13.26
N PHE A 102 14.97 -1.62 12.76
CA PHE A 102 16.35 -1.27 12.48
C PHE A 102 16.55 -1.15 10.97
N GLU A 103 17.09 -0.03 10.52
CA GLU A 103 17.42 0.22 9.12
C GLU A 103 18.91 0.48 8.96
N TYR A 104 19.50 -0.22 8.00
CA TYR A 104 20.89 -0.03 7.60
C TYR A 104 20.98 0.12 6.08
N GLU A 105 21.46 1.27 5.63
CA GLU A 105 21.71 1.56 4.22
C GLU A 105 23.22 1.66 3.98
N GLN A 106 23.70 0.83 3.05
CA GLN A 106 25.10 0.79 2.64
C GLN A 106 25.37 1.71 1.45
N GLU A 107 26.62 2.11 1.26
CA GLU A 107 27.01 3.04 0.20
C GLU A 107 26.72 2.52 -1.21
N TRP A 108 26.94 1.22 -1.42
CA TRP A 108 26.76 0.54 -2.71
C TRP A 108 25.30 0.22 -3.07
N GLY A 109 24.34 0.70 -2.28
CA GLY A 109 22.91 0.63 -2.62
C GLY A 109 22.14 -0.53 -2.03
N LEU A 110 22.71 -1.31 -1.10
CA LEU A 110 21.97 -2.27 -0.28
C LEU A 110 21.35 -1.57 0.92
N LYS A 111 20.04 -1.72 1.07
CA LYS A 111 19.31 -1.33 2.26
C LYS A 111 18.73 -2.58 2.93
N THR A 112 19.08 -2.79 4.20
CA THR A 112 18.55 -3.86 5.04
C THR A 112 17.62 -3.27 6.08
N THR A 113 16.44 -3.87 6.23
CA THR A 113 15.46 -3.47 7.26
C THR A 113 15.07 -4.71 8.05
N PHE A 114 15.30 -4.67 9.36
CA PHE A 114 14.81 -5.65 10.31
C PHE A 114 13.68 -5.03 11.14
N GLY A 115 12.60 -5.76 11.35
CA GLY A 115 11.44 -5.28 12.10
C GLY A 115 10.90 -6.32 13.08
N LEU A 116 10.52 -5.85 14.26
CA LEU A 116 9.67 -6.56 15.22
C LEU A 116 8.41 -5.73 15.39
N LYS A 117 7.23 -6.33 15.14
CA LYS A 117 5.95 -5.62 15.19
C LYS A 117 4.94 -6.45 15.96
N THR A 118 4.22 -5.81 16.87
CA THR A 118 2.98 -6.33 17.45
C THR A 118 1.83 -5.45 16.99
N GLU A 119 0.74 -6.06 16.58
CA GLU A 119 -0.43 -5.35 16.07
C GLU A 119 -1.72 -6.02 16.51
N GLU A 120 -2.60 -5.27 17.14
CA GLU A 120 -3.98 -5.65 17.38
C GLU A 120 -4.85 -4.95 16.35
N ASN A 121 -5.59 -5.73 15.55
CA ASN A 121 -6.55 -5.24 14.59
C ASN A 121 -7.95 -5.53 15.09
N GLU A 122 -8.83 -4.53 15.07
CA GLU A 122 -10.23 -4.60 15.43
C GLU A 122 -11.10 -4.29 14.22
N ALA A 123 -12.02 -5.19 13.88
CA ALA A 123 -12.90 -5.06 12.74
C ALA A 123 -13.86 -3.88 12.91
N ALA A 124 -14.10 -3.12 11.85
CA ALA A 124 -15.03 -1.99 11.81
C ALA A 124 -15.78 -1.95 10.46
N GLY A 125 -16.94 -1.31 10.44
CA GLY A 125 -17.81 -1.26 9.27
C GLY A 125 -18.35 -2.64 8.92
N MET A 126 -18.25 -3.02 7.66
CA MET A 126 -18.72 -4.32 7.14
C MET A 126 -17.74 -5.49 7.39
N MET A 127 -16.75 -5.34 8.25
CA MET A 127 -15.81 -6.41 8.59
C MET A 127 -16.20 -7.08 9.91
N ALA A 128 -15.89 -8.40 10.03
CA ALA A 128 -16.03 -9.17 11.27
C ALA A 128 -14.89 -10.17 11.39
N PHE A 129 -14.26 -10.22 12.58
CA PHE A 129 -13.13 -11.11 12.86
C PHE A 129 -13.57 -12.25 13.77
N TYR A 130 -14.46 -13.11 13.24
CA TYR A 130 -14.94 -14.29 13.94
C TYR A 130 -14.65 -15.53 13.14
N PRO A 131 -14.09 -16.60 13.75
CA PRO A 131 -13.87 -17.90 13.09
C PRO A 131 -15.17 -18.52 12.58
N LEU A 132 -15.11 -19.29 11.50
CA LEU A 132 -16.26 -20.03 10.95
C LEU A 132 -16.87 -21.02 11.95
N SER A 133 -16.09 -21.48 12.92
CA SER A 133 -16.56 -22.33 14.02
C SER A 133 -17.63 -21.68 14.92
N TYR A 134 -17.72 -20.34 14.94
CA TYR A 134 -18.76 -19.62 15.70
C TYR A 134 -20.15 -19.68 15.05
N GLY A 135 -20.24 -20.12 13.78
CA GLY A 135 -21.48 -20.27 13.03
C GLY A 135 -22.17 -18.95 12.67
N LYS A 136 -23.42 -19.03 12.19
CA LYS A 136 -24.22 -17.88 11.71
C LYS A 136 -24.57 -16.82 12.75
N LYS A 137 -24.19 -16.99 14.02
CA LYS A 137 -24.51 -16.03 15.10
C LYS A 137 -23.85 -14.66 14.92
N PHE A 138 -22.89 -14.55 14.01
CA PHE A 138 -22.11 -13.33 13.76
C PHE A 138 -22.20 -12.91 12.30
N GLU A 139 -23.43 -12.80 11.77
CA GLU A 139 -23.64 -12.15 10.47
C GLU A 139 -23.33 -10.64 10.61
N VAL A 140 -22.46 -10.14 9.76
CA VAL A 140 -22.19 -8.69 9.67
C VAL A 140 -23.49 -8.01 9.20
N PRO A 141 -24.00 -6.99 9.88
CA PRO A 141 -25.19 -6.27 9.43
C PRO A 141 -24.98 -5.73 8.00
N ASN A 142 -25.94 -6.04 7.10
CA ASN A 142 -25.86 -5.67 5.68
C ASN A 142 -25.96 -4.16 5.38
N ASN A 143 -26.23 -3.33 6.40
CA ASN A 143 -26.44 -1.88 6.27
C ASN A 143 -25.77 -1.10 7.40
N VAL A 144 -24.45 -1.21 7.51
CA VAL A 144 -23.71 -0.36 8.45
C VAL A 144 -23.20 0.86 7.69
N ASP A 145 -23.66 2.05 8.07
CA ASP A 145 -23.02 3.26 7.59
C ASP A 145 -21.57 3.29 8.06
N ALA A 146 -20.67 3.79 7.21
CA ALA A 146 -19.24 3.90 7.54
C ALA A 146 -18.99 4.77 8.80
N GLY A 147 -20.01 5.44 9.31
CA GLY A 147 -20.01 6.17 10.57
C GLY A 147 -20.31 5.31 11.80
N ASP A 148 -21.04 4.22 11.65
CA ASP A 148 -21.34 3.29 12.74
C ASP A 148 -20.21 2.29 12.84
N LEU A 149 -19.18 2.67 13.59
CA LEU A 149 -18.01 1.84 13.84
C LEU A 149 -18.36 0.73 14.83
N LEU A 150 -18.93 -0.35 14.30
CA LEU A 150 -19.20 -1.55 15.09
C LEU A 150 -17.87 -2.26 15.38
N HIS A 151 -17.68 -2.66 16.62
CA HIS A 151 -16.53 -3.43 17.06
C HIS A 151 -16.81 -4.92 16.89
N ASN A 152 -16.45 -5.51 15.74
CA ASN A 152 -16.78 -6.87 15.35
C ASN A 152 -15.59 -7.82 15.44
N GLY A 153 -15.04 -7.99 16.62
CA GLY A 153 -13.95 -8.93 16.87
C GLY A 153 -12.56 -8.33 16.70
N LYS A 154 -11.57 -9.04 17.21
CA LYS A 154 -10.15 -8.65 17.21
C LYS A 154 -9.25 -9.80 16.81
N ILE A 155 -8.13 -9.46 16.18
CA ILE A 155 -7.01 -10.37 15.94
C ILE A 155 -5.71 -9.71 16.37
N ARG A 156 -4.78 -10.50 16.88
CA ARG A 156 -3.44 -10.04 17.26
C ARG A 156 -2.38 -10.76 16.45
N THR A 157 -1.40 -10.02 15.99
CA THR A 157 -0.24 -10.55 15.30
C THR A 157 1.04 -10.06 15.94
N THR A 158 2.02 -10.95 16.02
CA THR A 158 3.39 -10.57 16.32
C THR A 158 4.25 -11.05 15.18
N GLU A 159 5.01 -10.16 14.60
CA GLU A 159 5.76 -10.40 13.36
C GLU A 159 7.23 -10.03 13.54
N ILE A 160 8.10 -10.90 13.03
CA ILE A 160 9.49 -10.58 12.75
C ILE A 160 9.63 -10.48 11.24
N SER A 161 10.21 -9.40 10.75
CA SER A 161 10.40 -9.17 9.33
C SER A 161 11.84 -8.82 8.98
N LEU A 162 12.29 -9.31 7.83
CA LEU A 162 13.57 -8.95 7.23
C LEU A 162 13.33 -8.57 5.77
N LYS A 163 13.77 -7.37 5.39
CA LYS A 163 13.64 -6.85 4.03
C LYS A 163 14.99 -6.38 3.51
N PHE A 164 15.33 -6.81 2.32
CA PHE A 164 16.47 -6.34 1.54
C PHE A 164 15.98 -5.54 0.35
N GLN A 165 16.63 -4.43 0.07
CA GLN A 165 16.44 -3.66 -1.14
C GLN A 165 17.81 -3.36 -1.74
N LEU A 166 18.01 -3.78 -2.98
CA LEU A 166 19.27 -3.65 -3.70
C LEU A 166 19.05 -2.81 -4.96
N ALA A 167 19.87 -1.79 -5.15
CA ALA A 167 19.84 -0.93 -6.34
C ALA A 167 21.23 -0.85 -6.97
N PRO A 168 21.66 -1.91 -7.71
CA PRO A 168 23.01 -1.98 -8.28
C PRO A 168 23.22 -0.88 -9.30
N GLY A 169 24.39 -0.26 -9.28
CA GLY A 169 24.76 0.82 -10.21
C GLY A 169 24.02 2.14 -9.99
N ARG A 170 23.21 2.26 -8.93
CA ARG A 170 22.50 3.50 -8.60
C ARG A 170 23.48 4.50 -7.98
N THR A 171 23.50 5.71 -8.54
CA THR A 171 24.24 6.86 -7.99
C THR A 171 23.32 7.77 -7.20
N TYR A 172 23.88 8.48 -6.22
CA TYR A 172 23.10 9.24 -5.27
C TYR A 172 23.71 10.60 -4.96
N ILE A 173 22.85 11.57 -4.65
CA ILE A 173 23.22 12.81 -3.97
C ILE A 173 22.75 12.71 -2.51
N ASN A 174 23.65 12.97 -1.57
CA ASN A 174 23.32 13.03 -0.17
C ASN A 174 22.94 14.46 0.20
N THR A 175 21.69 14.64 0.66
CA THR A 175 21.20 15.93 1.18
C THR A 175 21.00 15.82 2.69
N LYS A 176 20.90 16.95 3.39
CA LYS A 176 20.59 16.99 4.83
C LYS A 176 19.21 16.41 5.18
N GLN A 177 18.34 16.22 4.20
CA GLN A 177 17.02 15.64 4.42
C GLN A 177 16.98 14.15 4.13
N ARG A 178 17.59 13.72 3.00
CA ARG A 178 17.57 12.34 2.54
C ARG A 178 18.60 12.13 1.43
N ARG A 179 18.89 10.87 1.17
CA ARG A 179 19.64 10.43 0.00
C ARG A 179 18.73 10.38 -1.22
N LEU A 180 19.10 11.03 -2.30
CA LEU A 180 18.33 11.10 -3.55
C LEU A 180 19.03 10.35 -4.66
N PRO A 181 18.34 9.43 -5.39
CA PRO A 181 18.93 8.78 -6.55
C PRO A 181 19.03 9.76 -7.73
N ILE A 182 20.16 9.71 -8.46
CA ILE A 182 20.41 10.53 -9.68
C ILE A 182 19.96 9.75 -10.90
N ASN A 183 20.54 8.55 -11.11
CA ASN A 183 20.16 7.69 -12.22
C ASN A 183 18.94 6.85 -11.83
N LEU A 184 17.79 7.20 -12.38
CA LEU A 184 16.52 6.56 -12.07
C LEU A 184 16.30 5.28 -12.90
N ASP A 185 17.17 4.97 -13.82
CA ASP A 185 17.15 3.79 -14.69
C ASP A 185 17.87 2.57 -14.08
N ALA A 186 18.64 2.75 -13.01
CA ALA A 186 19.21 1.63 -12.27
C ALA A 186 18.09 0.74 -11.70
N PRO A 187 18.16 -0.60 -11.90
CA PRO A 187 17.14 -1.50 -11.38
C PRO A 187 17.09 -1.48 -9.86
N VAL A 188 15.92 -1.72 -9.30
CA VAL A 188 15.73 -1.89 -7.85
C VAL A 188 15.08 -3.23 -7.59
N PHE A 189 15.77 -4.07 -6.85
CA PHE A 189 15.29 -5.38 -6.40
C PHE A 189 14.91 -5.26 -4.93
N SER A 190 13.77 -5.83 -4.55
CA SER A 190 13.39 -5.95 -3.14
C SER A 190 12.96 -7.38 -2.84
N LEU A 191 13.37 -7.89 -1.69
CA LEU A 191 12.95 -9.17 -1.14
C LEU A 191 12.64 -8.98 0.33
N GLY A 192 11.46 -9.38 0.75
CA GLY A 192 11.00 -9.32 2.12
C GLY A 192 10.45 -10.66 2.58
N HIS A 193 10.75 -11.03 3.82
CA HIS A 193 10.14 -12.16 4.49
C HIS A 193 9.64 -11.74 5.86
N THR A 194 8.40 -12.12 6.17
CA THR A 194 7.74 -11.82 7.44
C THR A 194 7.26 -13.12 8.06
N MET A 195 7.62 -13.34 9.31
CA MET A 195 7.20 -14.47 10.12
C MET A 195 6.25 -13.99 11.21
N GLY A 196 5.03 -14.49 11.21
CA GLY A 196 4.08 -14.34 12.30
C GLY A 196 4.34 -15.40 13.37
N LEU A 197 4.36 -14.99 14.63
CA LEU A 197 4.68 -15.85 15.78
C LEU A 197 3.48 -15.95 16.71
N LYS A 198 2.93 -17.18 16.81
CA LYS A 198 1.87 -17.48 17.76
C LYS A 198 2.42 -17.58 19.17
N ASN A 199 1.64 -17.12 20.16
CA ASN A 199 1.97 -17.13 21.60
C ASN A 199 3.22 -16.31 21.98
N PHE A 200 3.74 -15.49 21.09
CA PHE A 200 4.81 -14.55 21.37
C PHE A 200 4.24 -13.13 21.37
N LEU A 201 4.45 -12.37 22.44
CA LEU A 201 3.93 -10.99 22.65
C LEU A 201 2.44 -10.83 22.28
N GLY A 202 1.63 -11.86 22.52
CA GLY A 202 0.18 -11.84 22.25
C GLY A 202 -0.23 -12.19 20.84
N GLY A 203 0.66 -12.70 19.98
CA GLY A 203 0.30 -13.15 18.62
C GLY A 203 -0.59 -14.38 18.62
N ASP A 204 -1.63 -14.39 17.77
CA ASP A 204 -2.61 -15.48 17.66
C ASP A 204 -2.27 -16.47 16.56
N TYR A 205 -1.43 -16.11 15.58
CA TYR A 205 -1.22 -16.87 14.35
C TYR A 205 0.25 -17.11 14.03
N ASN A 206 0.56 -18.32 13.54
CA ASN A 206 1.83 -18.65 12.89
C ASN A 206 1.67 -18.54 11.38
N TYR A 207 2.50 -17.73 10.74
CA TYR A 207 2.49 -17.61 9.28
C TYR A 207 3.83 -17.12 8.72
N ASN A 208 4.00 -17.33 7.42
CA ASN A 208 5.15 -16.87 6.66
C ASN A 208 4.64 -16.17 5.40
N LEU A 209 5.03 -14.93 5.23
CA LEU A 209 4.75 -14.12 4.05
C LEU A 209 6.07 -13.76 3.37
N THR A 210 6.21 -14.10 2.09
CA THR A 210 7.35 -13.72 1.27
C THR A 210 6.89 -12.80 0.16
N GLU A 211 7.56 -11.68 -0.02
CA GLU A 211 7.28 -10.71 -1.08
C GLU A 211 8.57 -10.33 -1.81
N ALA A 212 8.47 -10.22 -3.11
CA ALA A 212 9.57 -9.77 -3.97
C ALA A 212 9.08 -8.72 -4.95
N SER A 213 9.95 -7.76 -5.30
CA SER A 213 9.64 -6.78 -6.34
C SER A 213 10.86 -6.39 -7.13
N ILE A 214 10.63 -6.02 -8.39
CA ILE A 214 11.63 -5.50 -9.31
C ILE A 214 11.06 -4.25 -9.95
N TYR A 215 11.81 -3.16 -9.90
CA TYR A 215 11.53 -1.94 -10.64
C TYR A 215 12.66 -1.67 -11.63
N LYS A 216 12.31 -1.27 -12.85
CA LYS A 216 13.26 -0.86 -13.87
C LYS A 216 12.67 0.22 -14.77
N ARG A 217 13.43 1.29 -14.99
CA ARG A 217 13.15 2.30 -16.00
C ARG A 217 13.99 2.05 -17.24
N PHE A 218 13.36 2.20 -18.41
CA PHE A 218 14.00 2.17 -19.72
C PHE A 218 13.84 3.54 -20.39
N TRP A 219 14.94 4.15 -20.76
CA TRP A 219 14.94 5.36 -21.56
C TRP A 219 14.84 5.01 -23.03
N MET A 220 13.81 5.51 -23.70
CA MET A 220 13.52 5.25 -25.12
C MET A 220 13.93 6.43 -26.01
N ASN A 221 15.00 7.13 -25.65
CA ASN A 221 15.48 8.33 -26.34
C ASN A 221 14.34 9.36 -26.55
N SER A 222 14.05 9.71 -27.81
CA SER A 222 13.00 10.67 -28.17
C SER A 222 11.57 10.17 -27.92
N TRP A 223 11.38 8.89 -27.60
CA TRP A 223 10.09 8.29 -27.24
C TRP A 223 9.82 8.26 -25.75
N GLY A 224 10.63 9.00 -24.98
CA GLY A 224 10.44 9.16 -23.54
C GLY A 224 10.94 7.99 -22.72
N LYS A 225 10.14 7.49 -21.79
CA LYS A 225 10.55 6.46 -20.85
C LYS A 225 9.46 5.43 -20.61
N ILE A 226 9.88 4.20 -20.36
CA ILE A 226 9.01 3.12 -19.89
C ILE A 226 9.42 2.77 -18.46
N ASP A 227 8.48 2.79 -17.54
CA ASP A 227 8.64 2.31 -16.18
C ASP A 227 7.95 0.96 -16.04
N VAL A 228 8.65 -0.03 -15.52
CA VAL A 228 8.14 -1.39 -15.30
C VAL A 228 8.33 -1.75 -13.85
N TYR A 229 7.25 -2.17 -13.19
CA TYR A 229 7.23 -2.62 -11.83
C TYR A 229 6.59 -4.01 -11.74
N LEU A 230 7.35 -4.98 -11.25
CA LEU A 230 6.90 -6.35 -11.03
C LEU A 230 6.87 -6.61 -9.53
N LYS A 231 5.78 -7.20 -9.04
CA LYS A 231 5.66 -7.68 -7.66
C LYS A 231 5.16 -9.12 -7.65
N ALA A 232 5.61 -9.90 -6.69
CA ALA A 232 5.06 -11.20 -6.39
C ALA A 232 5.08 -11.45 -4.88
N GLY A 233 4.12 -12.22 -4.41
CA GLY A 233 4.06 -12.56 -2.99
C GLY A 233 3.32 -13.87 -2.75
N ALA A 234 3.67 -14.52 -1.63
CA ALA A 234 3.05 -15.78 -1.20
C ALA A 234 2.91 -15.81 0.32
N GLN A 235 1.67 -16.03 0.77
CA GLN A 235 1.32 -16.40 2.13
C GLN A 235 1.32 -17.93 2.23
N TRP A 236 2.29 -18.46 2.96
CA TRP A 236 2.56 -19.91 2.94
C TRP A 236 1.64 -20.72 3.84
N ASN A 237 1.05 -20.11 4.86
CA ASN A 237 0.30 -20.80 5.89
C ASN A 237 -1.22 -20.63 5.69
N LYS A 238 -1.98 -21.41 6.45
CA LYS A 238 -3.42 -21.20 6.65
C LYS A 238 -3.61 -20.01 7.59
N VAL A 239 -4.36 -19.01 7.14
CA VAL A 239 -4.59 -17.76 7.88
C VAL A 239 -6.01 -17.24 7.69
N PRO A 240 -6.54 -16.45 8.62
CA PRO A 240 -7.80 -15.75 8.42
C PRO A 240 -7.65 -14.63 7.36
N TYR A 241 -8.79 -14.21 6.77
CA TYR A 241 -8.78 -13.26 5.66
C TYR A 241 -8.06 -11.93 5.93
N PRO A 242 -8.01 -11.36 7.15
CA PRO A 242 -7.26 -10.13 7.39
C PRO A 242 -5.74 -10.26 7.19
N LEU A 243 -5.23 -11.49 7.18
CA LEU A 243 -3.83 -11.82 6.93
C LEU A 243 -3.57 -12.32 5.50
N LEU A 244 -4.60 -12.42 4.67
CA LEU A 244 -4.45 -12.71 3.25
C LEU A 244 -3.91 -11.48 2.50
N ILE A 245 -3.41 -11.72 1.30
CA ILE A 245 -2.90 -10.68 0.42
C ILE A 245 -4.08 -10.08 -0.36
N THR A 246 -4.30 -8.80 -0.17
CA THR A 246 -5.24 -8.01 -0.97
C THR A 246 -4.47 -7.12 -1.95
N PRO A 247 -4.94 -6.94 -3.19
CA PRO A 247 -4.32 -6.00 -4.11
C PRO A 247 -4.34 -4.57 -3.54
N ALA A 248 -3.27 -3.83 -3.80
CA ALA A 248 -3.25 -2.39 -3.50
C ALA A 248 -4.29 -1.68 -4.37
N ALA A 249 -5.36 -1.16 -3.77
CA ALA A 249 -6.45 -0.49 -4.47
C ALA A 249 -6.37 1.03 -4.28
N ASN A 250 -6.39 1.77 -5.37
CA ASN A 250 -6.53 3.22 -5.32
C ASN A 250 -8.00 3.59 -5.09
N LEU A 251 -8.34 4.00 -3.90
CA LEU A 251 -9.69 4.41 -3.53
C LEU A 251 -9.95 5.91 -3.77
N SER A 252 -8.93 6.67 -4.22
CA SER A 252 -8.99 8.11 -4.47
C SER A 252 -9.19 8.43 -5.95
N TYR A 253 -9.69 9.64 -6.25
CA TYR A 253 -9.62 10.21 -7.60
C TYR A 253 -8.20 10.62 -8.00
N ILE A 254 -7.29 10.73 -7.03
CA ILE A 254 -5.88 11.09 -7.28
C ILE A 254 -5.12 9.81 -7.61
N VAL A 255 -4.21 9.88 -8.59
CA VAL A 255 -3.31 8.77 -8.93
C VAL A 255 -2.42 8.45 -7.73
N GLU A 256 -2.40 7.20 -7.33
CA GLU A 256 -1.51 6.66 -6.32
C GLU A 256 -0.60 5.63 -6.98
N ASP A 257 0.71 5.83 -6.82
CA ASP A 257 1.70 4.95 -7.43
C ASP A 257 1.57 3.51 -6.89
N GLU A 258 1.86 2.52 -7.73
CA GLU A 258 1.90 1.10 -7.39
C GLU A 258 0.54 0.50 -6.94
N THR A 259 -0.57 1.13 -7.29
CA THR A 259 -1.93 0.68 -6.97
C THR A 259 -2.75 0.39 -8.22
N PHE A 260 -3.79 -0.43 -8.09
CA PHE A 260 -4.80 -0.63 -9.12
C PHE A 260 -5.90 0.44 -9.01
N ASN A 261 -6.27 1.03 -10.14
CA ASN A 261 -7.17 2.19 -10.16
C ASN A 261 -8.65 1.84 -10.08
N LEU A 262 -9.05 0.63 -10.51
CA LEU A 262 -10.46 0.21 -10.57
C LEU A 262 -10.76 -1.05 -9.75
N ILE A 263 -9.81 -1.53 -8.96
CA ILE A 263 -10.06 -2.55 -7.93
C ILE A 263 -10.64 -1.85 -6.69
N ASN A 264 -11.70 -2.39 -6.13
CA ASN A 264 -12.27 -1.91 -4.87
C ASN A 264 -11.48 -2.40 -3.65
N ASN A 265 -11.72 -1.76 -2.51
CA ASN A 265 -11.15 -2.18 -1.23
C ASN A 265 -11.50 -3.64 -0.93
N MET A 266 -10.49 -4.51 -0.79
CA MET A 266 -10.62 -5.95 -0.55
C MET A 266 -11.39 -6.72 -1.63
N GLU A 267 -11.46 -6.25 -2.86
CA GLU A 267 -12.23 -6.92 -3.90
C GLU A 267 -11.72 -8.33 -4.19
N PHE A 268 -10.40 -8.54 -4.18
CA PHE A 268 -9.80 -9.85 -4.42
C PHE A 268 -9.00 -10.34 -3.21
N MET A 269 -9.25 -11.57 -2.82
CA MET A 269 -8.55 -12.28 -1.73
C MET A 269 -7.61 -13.33 -2.31
N ASN A 270 -6.32 -13.20 -2.02
CA ASN A 270 -5.29 -14.06 -2.55
C ASN A 270 -4.35 -14.55 -1.44
N ASP A 271 -3.80 -15.73 -1.58
CA ASP A 271 -2.64 -16.18 -0.80
C ASP A 271 -1.36 -16.21 -1.64
N ARG A 272 -1.48 -16.08 -2.96
CA ARG A 272 -0.37 -15.92 -3.90
C ARG A 272 -0.75 -14.93 -4.97
N TYR A 273 0.18 -14.08 -5.37
CA TYR A 273 -0.04 -13.15 -6.46
C TYR A 273 1.23 -12.85 -7.23
N ALA A 274 1.05 -12.41 -8.45
CA ALA A 274 2.04 -11.69 -9.25
C ALA A 274 1.36 -10.50 -9.90
N SER A 275 2.03 -9.36 -9.95
CA SER A 275 1.51 -8.15 -10.59
C SER A 275 2.54 -7.49 -11.47
N LEU A 276 2.06 -6.90 -12.55
CA LEU A 276 2.81 -6.06 -13.48
C LEU A 276 2.15 -4.69 -13.52
N ASP A 277 2.94 -3.63 -13.35
CA ASP A 277 2.59 -2.25 -13.67
C ASP A 277 3.62 -1.74 -14.68
N ALA A 278 3.17 -1.50 -15.92
CA ALA A 278 4.00 -1.00 -17.00
C ALA A 278 3.39 0.29 -17.53
N SER A 279 4.19 1.35 -17.56
CA SER A 279 3.75 2.66 -18.02
C SER A 279 4.75 3.27 -19.00
N TRP A 280 4.24 3.93 -20.02
CA TRP A 280 5.02 4.62 -21.04
C TRP A 280 4.62 6.10 -21.09
N ASP A 281 5.54 6.96 -20.69
CA ASP A 281 5.48 8.40 -20.91
C ASP A 281 6.18 8.73 -22.24
N LEU A 282 5.40 9.05 -23.27
CA LEU A 282 5.90 9.30 -24.63
C LEU A 282 6.53 10.68 -24.80
N ASN A 283 6.56 11.49 -23.75
CA ASN A 283 7.19 12.81 -23.73
C ASN A 283 6.70 13.76 -24.85
N GLY A 284 5.45 13.66 -25.28
CA GLY A 284 4.87 14.49 -26.32
C GLY A 284 5.25 14.10 -27.74
N LYS A 285 5.76 12.89 -27.96
CA LYS A 285 6.25 12.45 -29.27
C LYS A 285 5.21 12.56 -30.39
N ILE A 286 3.95 12.26 -30.10
CA ILE A 286 2.84 12.35 -31.04
C ILE A 286 2.25 13.76 -31.02
N PHE A 287 1.93 14.31 -29.84
CA PHE A 287 1.28 15.61 -29.67
C PHE A 287 2.11 16.77 -30.22
N ASN A 288 3.43 16.70 -30.15
CA ASN A 288 4.32 17.71 -30.73
C ASN A 288 4.29 17.77 -32.27
N ARG A 289 3.68 16.79 -32.94
CA ARG A 289 3.44 16.82 -34.40
C ARG A 289 2.18 17.60 -34.76
N ILE A 290 1.29 17.83 -33.81
CA ILE A 290 0.02 18.55 -33.99
C ILE A 290 0.25 20.01 -33.52
N PRO A 291 0.15 21.02 -34.42
CA PRO A 291 0.57 22.40 -34.11
C PRO A 291 -0.07 23.00 -32.84
N LEU A 292 -1.38 22.72 -32.61
CA LEU A 292 -2.10 23.21 -31.42
C LEU A 292 -1.59 22.52 -30.14
N LEU A 293 -1.48 21.20 -30.12
CA LEU A 293 -1.05 20.43 -28.96
C LEU A 293 0.42 20.69 -28.63
N LYS A 294 1.25 20.92 -29.62
CA LYS A 294 2.64 21.33 -29.45
C LYS A 294 2.76 22.62 -28.63
N LYS A 295 1.88 23.62 -28.89
CA LYS A 295 1.85 24.87 -28.11
C LYS A 295 1.43 24.64 -26.67
N LEU A 296 0.54 23.70 -26.41
CA LEU A 296 0.07 23.33 -25.08
C LEU A 296 1.11 22.51 -24.28
N LYS A 297 2.12 21.95 -24.93
CA LYS A 297 3.17 21.09 -24.35
C LYS A 297 2.60 19.88 -23.62
N TRP A 298 1.46 19.37 -24.06
CA TRP A 298 0.86 18.17 -23.51
C TRP A 298 1.67 16.93 -23.87
N ARG A 299 1.63 15.92 -23.00
CA ARG A 299 2.37 14.68 -23.18
C ARG A 299 1.42 13.49 -23.07
N GLU A 300 1.62 12.52 -23.92
CA GLU A 300 0.86 11.28 -23.92
C GLU A 300 1.42 10.34 -22.85
N TYR A 301 0.53 9.64 -22.21
CA TYR A 301 0.82 8.59 -21.24
C TYR A 301 -0.03 7.37 -21.51
N ILE A 302 0.57 6.18 -21.50
CA ILE A 302 -0.11 4.90 -21.66
C ILE A 302 0.37 3.98 -20.54
N GLY A 303 -0.55 3.24 -19.93
CA GLY A 303 -0.23 2.27 -18.88
C GLY A 303 -1.04 0.99 -19.02
N VAL A 304 -0.49 -0.09 -18.52
CA VAL A 304 -1.15 -1.39 -18.37
C VAL A 304 -0.80 -1.95 -17.00
N LYS A 305 -1.82 -2.38 -16.27
CA LYS A 305 -1.64 -3.07 -14.99
C LYS A 305 -2.32 -4.42 -15.05
N CYS A 306 -1.59 -5.45 -14.61
CA CYS A 306 -2.07 -6.82 -14.56
C CYS A 306 -1.88 -7.39 -13.16
N LEU A 307 -2.84 -8.21 -12.72
CA LEU A 307 -2.77 -8.96 -11.47
C LEU A 307 -3.15 -10.41 -11.72
N TRP A 308 -2.27 -11.33 -11.43
CA TRP A 308 -2.52 -12.76 -11.30
C TRP A 308 -2.66 -13.07 -9.82
N GLY A 309 -3.82 -13.53 -9.42
CA GLY A 309 -4.11 -13.88 -8.03
C GLY A 309 -4.59 -15.33 -7.94
N ASN A 310 -4.27 -15.95 -6.82
CA ASN A 310 -4.75 -17.27 -6.47
C ASN A 310 -5.06 -17.36 -4.98
N LEU A 311 -6.11 -18.09 -4.63
CA LEU A 311 -6.44 -18.46 -3.26
C LEU A 311 -6.49 -19.98 -3.18
N THR A 312 -5.53 -20.56 -2.48
CA THR A 312 -5.50 -22.01 -2.29
C THR A 312 -6.67 -22.50 -1.43
N ASP A 313 -7.09 -23.71 -1.63
CA ASP A 313 -8.23 -24.33 -0.93
C ASP A 313 -8.15 -24.24 0.60
N LYS A 314 -6.95 -24.29 1.17
CA LYS A 314 -6.74 -24.20 2.62
C LYS A 314 -7.12 -22.85 3.22
N ASN A 315 -7.11 -21.78 2.40
CA ASN A 315 -7.41 -20.40 2.80
C ASN A 315 -8.77 -19.91 2.28
N ASN A 316 -9.53 -20.77 1.59
CA ASN A 316 -10.80 -20.39 0.99
C ASN A 316 -11.99 -20.76 1.91
N PRO A 317 -12.62 -19.80 2.60
CA PRO A 317 -13.75 -20.06 3.49
C PRO A 317 -15.04 -20.43 2.77
N LEU A 318 -15.12 -20.23 1.44
CA LEU A 318 -16.31 -20.53 0.63
C LEU A 318 -16.45 -22.01 0.32
N LEU A 319 -15.41 -22.82 0.54
CA LEU A 319 -15.43 -24.25 0.28
C LEU A 319 -16.11 -25.02 1.42
N ALA A 320 -17.04 -25.92 1.08
CA ALA A 320 -17.78 -26.75 2.06
C ALA A 320 -16.87 -27.54 3.01
N LYS A 321 -15.71 -28.01 2.52
CA LYS A 321 -14.72 -28.72 3.35
C LYS A 321 -14.08 -27.85 4.47
N ASN A 322 -14.20 -26.55 4.39
CA ASN A 322 -13.69 -25.60 5.37
C ASN A 322 -14.79 -25.06 6.31
N ALA A 323 -16.03 -25.57 6.18
CA ALA A 323 -17.11 -25.16 7.07
C ALA A 323 -16.77 -25.48 8.54
N GLY A 324 -16.99 -24.50 9.43
CA GLY A 324 -16.68 -24.67 10.85
C GLY A 324 -15.19 -24.63 11.20
N ASP A 325 -14.32 -24.20 10.30
CA ASP A 325 -12.88 -24.09 10.55
C ASP A 325 -12.59 -23.07 11.67
N PRO A 326 -11.72 -23.40 12.65
CA PRO A 326 -11.43 -22.53 13.78
C PRO A 326 -10.47 -21.36 13.45
N VAL A 327 -9.82 -21.37 12.28
CA VAL A 327 -8.86 -20.34 11.86
C VAL A 327 -9.47 -19.42 10.81
N LEU A 328 -10.22 -19.99 9.85
CA LEU A 328 -10.80 -19.24 8.76
C LEU A 328 -11.98 -18.39 9.22
N MET A 329 -12.15 -17.25 8.59
CA MET A 329 -13.23 -16.28 8.84
C MET A 329 -14.01 -16.06 7.54
N ALA A 330 -15.31 -15.78 7.64
CA ALA A 330 -16.16 -15.47 6.49
C ALA A 330 -15.67 -14.17 5.81
N PHE A 331 -15.65 -14.15 4.49
CA PHE A 331 -15.33 -12.96 3.74
C PHE A 331 -16.43 -11.91 3.90
N PRO A 332 -16.05 -10.63 4.07
CA PRO A 332 -17.00 -9.54 3.95
C PRO A 332 -17.64 -9.50 2.57
N GLU A 333 -18.84 -8.92 2.46
CA GLU A 333 -19.51 -8.71 1.18
C GLU A 333 -18.61 -7.91 0.21
N GLY A 334 -18.67 -8.28 -1.08
CA GLY A 334 -17.86 -7.67 -2.14
C GLY A 334 -16.40 -8.13 -2.16
N CYS A 335 -16.06 -9.21 -1.45
CA CYS A 335 -14.78 -9.90 -1.55
C CYS A 335 -14.93 -11.16 -2.41
N TYR A 336 -14.03 -11.32 -3.38
CA TYR A 336 -14.10 -12.41 -4.37
C TYR A 336 -12.78 -13.17 -4.44
N VAL A 337 -12.86 -14.39 -4.96
CA VAL A 337 -11.69 -15.22 -5.30
C VAL A 337 -11.43 -15.08 -6.80
N MET A 338 -10.18 -14.84 -7.16
CA MET A 338 -9.78 -14.76 -8.57
C MET A 338 -9.74 -16.15 -9.21
N ASP A 339 -10.04 -16.21 -10.51
CA ASP A 339 -9.74 -17.36 -11.34
C ASP A 339 -8.24 -17.38 -11.66
N PRO A 340 -7.46 -18.40 -11.24
CA PRO A 340 -6.02 -18.44 -11.49
C PRO A 340 -5.62 -18.39 -12.98
N LYS A 341 -6.57 -18.72 -13.87
CA LYS A 341 -6.35 -18.70 -15.33
C LYS A 341 -6.68 -17.36 -15.98
N LYS A 342 -7.32 -16.43 -15.24
CA LYS A 342 -7.75 -15.14 -15.77
C LYS A 342 -7.13 -14.01 -14.96
N PRO A 343 -6.05 -13.37 -15.42
CA PRO A 343 -5.50 -12.20 -14.74
C PRO A 343 -6.48 -11.03 -14.79
N TYR A 344 -6.54 -10.23 -13.74
CA TYR A 344 -7.17 -8.91 -13.80
C TYR A 344 -6.28 -8.00 -14.65
N VAL A 345 -6.91 -7.22 -15.55
CA VAL A 345 -6.21 -6.28 -16.44
C VAL A 345 -6.94 -4.95 -16.47
N GLU A 346 -6.19 -3.87 -16.33
CA GLU A 346 -6.64 -2.51 -16.64
C GLU A 346 -5.62 -1.81 -17.53
N TRP A 347 -6.09 -0.99 -18.47
CA TRP A 347 -5.24 -0.09 -19.24
C TRP A 347 -5.55 1.36 -18.94
N ILE A 348 -4.57 2.21 -19.15
CA ILE A 348 -4.60 3.62 -18.83
C ILE A 348 -4.20 4.40 -20.08
N ALA A 349 -4.94 5.45 -20.41
CA ALA A 349 -4.56 6.45 -21.38
C ALA A 349 -4.65 7.83 -20.72
N GLY A 350 -3.57 8.59 -20.78
CA GLY A 350 -3.47 9.85 -20.06
C GLY A 350 -2.94 11.00 -20.90
N ILE A 351 -3.30 12.19 -20.48
CA ILE A 351 -2.72 13.45 -20.93
C ILE A 351 -2.03 14.08 -19.73
N HIS A 352 -0.74 14.18 -19.83
CA HIS A 352 0.12 14.76 -18.80
C HIS A 352 0.58 16.16 -19.17
N ASN A 353 1.10 16.87 -18.20
CA ASN A 353 1.65 18.22 -18.36
C ASN A 353 0.61 19.29 -18.78
N ILE A 354 -0.67 19.11 -18.42
CA ILE A 354 -1.71 20.11 -18.60
C ILE A 354 -1.37 21.26 -17.65
N PHE A 355 -1.20 22.49 -18.22
CA PHE A 355 -0.75 23.68 -17.49
C PHE A 355 0.54 23.46 -16.67
N LYS A 356 1.40 22.49 -17.07
CA LYS A 356 2.64 22.07 -16.39
C LYS A 356 2.49 21.42 -15.01
N ILE A 357 1.29 21.24 -14.51
CA ILE A 357 1.02 20.75 -13.15
C ILE A 357 0.00 19.61 -13.08
N MET A 358 -0.92 19.51 -14.03
CA MET A 358 -2.04 18.57 -13.96
C MET A 358 -1.85 17.43 -14.94
N HIS A 359 -2.20 16.23 -14.50
CA HIS A 359 -2.26 15.02 -15.31
C HIS A 359 -3.67 14.44 -15.17
N VAL A 360 -4.23 13.98 -16.27
CA VAL A 360 -5.56 13.35 -16.33
C VAL A 360 -5.40 12.00 -17.00
N GLU A 361 -5.88 10.97 -16.34
CA GLU A 361 -5.79 9.58 -16.80
C GLU A 361 -7.17 8.96 -16.89
N PHE A 362 -7.50 8.42 -18.03
CA PHE A 362 -8.64 7.54 -18.24
C PHE A 362 -8.19 6.10 -18.02
N VAL A 363 -8.93 5.36 -17.20
CA VAL A 363 -8.64 3.97 -16.87
C VAL A 363 -9.79 3.09 -17.31
N HIS A 364 -9.48 1.97 -17.94
CA HIS A 364 -10.45 0.98 -18.38
C HIS A 364 -10.11 -0.41 -17.83
N ARG A 365 -11.09 -1.04 -17.19
CA ARG A 365 -11.05 -2.40 -16.68
C ARG A 365 -11.45 -3.37 -17.77
N CYS A 366 -10.55 -4.28 -18.19
CA CYS A 366 -10.78 -5.18 -19.30
C CYS A 366 -11.65 -6.40 -18.95
N ASN A 367 -11.55 -6.89 -17.71
CA ASN A 367 -12.21 -8.10 -17.27
C ASN A 367 -12.74 -8.01 -15.83
N TYR A 368 -13.39 -9.06 -15.33
CA TYR A 368 -14.10 -9.06 -14.04
C TYR A 368 -15.16 -7.96 -13.90
N SER A 369 -15.63 -7.39 -15.01
CA SER A 369 -16.66 -6.33 -15.04
C SER A 369 -18.07 -6.84 -14.71
N TYR A 370 -18.23 -8.16 -14.59
CA TYR A 370 -19.47 -8.81 -14.17
C TYR A 370 -19.69 -8.80 -12.66
N LEU A 371 -18.67 -8.44 -11.88
CA LEU A 371 -18.79 -8.38 -10.42
C LEU A 371 -19.69 -7.20 -10.02
N PRO A 372 -20.63 -7.39 -9.07
CA PRO A 372 -21.63 -6.38 -8.72
C PRO A 372 -21.07 -5.02 -8.31
N THR A 373 -19.89 -5.03 -7.65
CA THR A 373 -19.24 -3.81 -7.13
C THR A 373 -18.27 -3.18 -8.14
N SER A 374 -18.08 -3.81 -9.32
CA SER A 374 -17.05 -3.37 -10.26
C SER A 374 -17.45 -2.12 -11.04
N LYS A 375 -16.47 -1.24 -11.28
CA LYS A 375 -16.57 -0.16 -12.27
C LYS A 375 -15.71 -0.48 -13.48
N ARG A 376 -16.27 -0.27 -14.66
CA ARG A 376 -15.57 -0.56 -15.92
C ARG A 376 -14.63 0.56 -16.34
N ASN A 377 -14.98 1.80 -16.05
CA ASN A 377 -14.20 2.99 -16.42
C ASN A 377 -14.03 3.92 -15.24
N GLY A 378 -12.95 4.69 -15.24
CA GLY A 378 -12.69 5.71 -14.25
C GLY A 378 -11.77 6.80 -14.78
N ILE A 379 -11.81 7.95 -14.14
CA ILE A 379 -10.88 9.06 -14.39
C ILE A 379 -10.08 9.27 -13.13
N ARG A 380 -8.77 9.49 -13.30
CA ARG A 380 -7.83 9.79 -12.22
C ARG A 380 -7.08 11.07 -12.53
N PHE A 381 -6.72 11.78 -11.49
CA PHE A 381 -6.00 13.04 -11.56
C PHE A 381 -4.68 12.95 -10.81
N MET A 382 -3.68 13.68 -11.26
CA MET A 382 -2.44 13.88 -10.52
C MET A 382 -2.03 15.35 -10.61
N LEU A 383 -1.60 15.91 -9.48
CA LEU A 383 -0.99 17.23 -9.44
C LEU A 383 0.51 17.04 -9.18
N ARG A 384 1.31 17.28 -10.20
CA ARG A 384 2.77 17.13 -10.14
C ARG A 384 3.43 18.16 -11.06
N LEU A 385 4.34 18.95 -10.51
CA LEU A 385 5.16 19.86 -11.32
C LEU A 385 6.03 19.04 -12.28
N THR A 386 5.93 19.33 -13.57
CA THR A 386 6.77 18.77 -14.62
C THR A 386 7.64 19.89 -15.18
N PHE A 387 8.94 19.73 -15.03
CA PHE A 387 9.95 20.68 -15.54
C PHE A 387 10.49 20.21 -16.88
#